data_6dd461e480197345abb06a456914188a
#
_entry.id   6dd461e480197345abb06a456914188a
#
_cell.length_a   1.000
_cell.length_b   1.000
_cell.length_c   1.000
_cell.angle_alpha   90.00
_cell.angle_beta   90.00
_cell.angle_gamma   90.00
#
_symmetry.space_group_name_H-M   'P 1'
#
loop_
_entity.id
_entity.type
_entity.pdbx_description
1 polymer ?
#
loop_
_entity_poly.entity_id
_entity_poly.type
_entity_poly.pdbx_seq_one_letter_code
_entity_poly.pdbx_strand_id
1 'polypeptide(L)'
;MKKLLRLTVAALMLATAQVSTAQIKMAPNYFKADPAIYKYRMAQVVEWTDTEDEQITKYTYDKQGCLVKEEYKKGEGPAIYSYNYTYDQQGYMIQKEEVALKTNNNVPIVSSRHTFKRNEYGYVTEYTRATHHTTEPDEITLTEDVIMDFVYNDKMRLDHVDIRQFDYPTDKIEEKVGRVCKVEYNDAGLVSCVSQIYPDNNELVWKEEFTYDEKGRRISIKKVPGPNYTSQQTLTWTWHYDDDGDIDIHSSSNGFSKEFKYDKEKLASETFMPLEATEAEWALQGPLNCTLFKELPMEKYFKHAPVSETTEESEIIYEAVGTPDNISNATTTQKLLKAQVNGNRLTVEMPAELVGKTLNIFNAAGTCADSYTAKQMQTTIDLSNFAPGMYILSIDNQAVKFVK
;
A
#
# COMPACT_ATOMS: atom_id res chain seq x y z
N MET A 1 -37.62 57.59 2.68
CA MET A 1 -36.64 57.02 3.64
C MET A 1 -37.03 55.64 4.21
N LYS A 2 -38.25 55.32 4.60
CA LYS A 2 -38.63 54.01 5.19
C LYS A 2 -38.61 52.84 4.23
N LYS A 3 -38.69 53.01 2.90
CA LYS A 3 -38.57 51.89 1.91
C LYS A 3 -37.13 51.53 1.59
N LEU A 4 -36.19 52.47 1.66
CA LEU A 4 -34.76 52.20 1.42
C LEU A 4 -34.15 51.39 2.59
N LEU A 5 -34.59 51.64 3.82
CA LEU A 5 -34.09 50.97 5.02
C LEU A 5 -34.49 49.45 5.05
N ARG A 6 -35.66 49.09 4.46
CA ARG A 6 -36.12 47.69 4.42
C ARG A 6 -35.38 46.87 3.36
N LEU A 7 -34.92 47.49 2.27
CA LEU A 7 -34.12 46.80 1.27
C LEU A 7 -32.68 46.54 1.73
N THR A 8 -32.12 47.46 2.53
CA THR A 8 -30.74 47.30 3.07
C THR A 8 -30.67 46.21 4.15
N VAL A 9 -31.73 46.08 4.99
CA VAL A 9 -31.78 45.04 6.01
C VAL A 9 -32.01 43.64 5.39
N ALA A 10 -32.85 43.56 4.32
CA ALA A 10 -33.04 42.30 3.61
C ALA A 10 -31.75 41.83 2.84
N ALA A 11 -30.99 42.77 2.26
CA ALA A 11 -29.71 42.48 1.61
C ALA A 11 -28.64 42.08 2.63
N LEU A 12 -28.65 42.66 3.85
CA LEU A 12 -27.73 42.25 4.92
C LEU A 12 -28.07 40.86 5.49
N MET A 13 -29.35 40.48 5.56
CA MET A 13 -29.74 39.13 6.04
C MET A 13 -29.51 38.05 5.01
N LEU A 14 -29.47 38.34 3.71
CA LEU A 14 -29.08 37.41 2.68
C LEU A 14 -27.55 37.21 2.58
N ALA A 15 -26.75 38.17 3.03
CA ALA A 15 -25.30 38.09 3.01
C ALA A 15 -24.72 37.31 4.20
N THR A 16 -25.51 37.02 5.25
CA THR A 16 -25.06 36.29 6.43
C THR A 16 -25.43 34.79 6.42
N ALA A 17 -26.06 34.29 5.37
CA ALA A 17 -26.48 32.88 5.26
C ALA A 17 -25.61 32.05 4.31
N GLN A 18 -24.46 32.54 3.92
CA GLN A 18 -23.38 31.65 3.43
C GLN A 18 -22.53 31.21 4.62
N VAL A 19 -23.13 30.42 5.53
CA VAL A 19 -22.34 29.46 6.26
C VAL A 19 -21.81 28.52 5.16
N SER A 20 -20.57 28.71 4.74
CA SER A 20 -19.86 27.70 3.95
C SER A 20 -19.85 26.46 4.82
N THR A 21 -20.77 25.55 4.58
CA THR A 21 -20.61 24.18 5.03
C THR A 21 -19.32 23.73 4.39
N ALA A 22 -18.24 23.71 5.17
CA ALA A 22 -16.97 23.18 4.70
C ALA A 22 -17.27 21.79 4.16
N GLN A 23 -17.14 21.62 2.85
CA GLN A 23 -17.44 20.36 2.19
C GLN A 23 -16.48 19.33 2.80
N ILE A 24 -17.03 18.30 3.45
CA ILE A 24 -16.22 17.22 4.02
C ILE A 24 -15.41 16.60 2.89
N LYS A 25 -14.09 16.61 3.04
CA LYS A 25 -13.19 16.07 2.05
C LYS A 25 -13.23 14.54 2.11
N MET A 26 -13.27 13.89 0.95
CA MET A 26 -13.11 12.43 0.87
C MET A 26 -11.77 11.99 1.42
N ALA A 27 -11.74 10.84 2.07
CA ALA A 27 -10.50 10.23 2.53
C ALA A 27 -9.57 9.93 1.36
N PRO A 28 -8.26 10.18 1.47
CA PRO A 28 -7.31 9.75 0.46
C PRO A 28 -7.31 8.22 0.29
N ASN A 29 -6.98 7.75 -0.90
CA ASN A 29 -6.83 6.32 -1.15
C ASN A 29 -5.34 5.96 -1.23
N TYR A 30 -4.81 5.34 -0.19
CA TYR A 30 -3.39 4.99 -0.05
C TYR A 30 -2.98 3.68 -0.70
N PHE A 31 -3.94 2.96 -1.27
CA PHE A 31 -3.72 1.67 -1.91
C PHE A 31 -4.03 1.70 -3.41
N LYS A 32 -4.22 2.91 -3.97
CA LYS A 32 -4.52 3.11 -5.38
C LYS A 32 -3.53 4.07 -6.03
N ALA A 33 -2.75 3.56 -6.98
CA ALA A 33 -1.91 4.36 -7.88
C ALA A 33 -2.78 5.04 -8.94
N ASP A 34 -3.51 6.10 -8.56
CA ASP A 34 -4.41 6.82 -9.47
C ASP A 34 -3.59 7.52 -10.58
N PRO A 35 -3.80 7.21 -11.87
CA PRO A 35 -3.06 7.81 -12.98
C PRO A 35 -3.32 9.32 -13.16
N ALA A 36 -4.37 9.87 -12.54
CA ALA A 36 -4.59 11.31 -12.51
C ALA A 36 -3.65 12.04 -11.54
N ILE A 37 -3.03 11.31 -10.60
CA ILE A 37 -2.15 11.85 -9.56
C ILE A 37 -0.72 11.37 -9.78
N TYR A 38 -0.54 10.06 -10.03
CA TYR A 38 0.77 9.41 -10.04
C TYR A 38 1.22 9.08 -11.46
N LYS A 39 2.48 9.37 -11.77
CA LYS A 39 3.16 8.97 -13.02
C LYS A 39 3.87 7.63 -12.86
N TYR A 40 4.31 7.33 -11.65
CA TYR A 40 5.05 6.13 -11.29
C TYR A 40 4.40 5.42 -10.12
N ARG A 41 4.63 4.12 -10.01
CA ARG A 41 4.26 3.31 -8.85
C ARG A 41 5.37 2.32 -8.51
N MET A 42 5.49 1.97 -7.25
CA MET A 42 6.43 0.96 -6.79
C MET A 42 6.06 -0.40 -7.37
N ALA A 43 7.01 -1.04 -8.04
CA ALA A 43 6.82 -2.37 -8.64
C ALA A 43 7.48 -3.46 -7.80
N GLN A 44 8.63 -3.15 -7.19
CA GLN A 44 9.41 -4.12 -6.45
C GLN A 44 10.32 -3.41 -5.44
N VAL A 45 10.60 -4.08 -4.32
CA VAL A 45 11.70 -3.78 -3.40
C VAL A 45 12.58 -5.01 -3.33
N VAL A 46 13.90 -4.81 -3.43
CA VAL A 46 14.91 -5.83 -3.22
C VAL A 46 15.72 -5.42 -2.01
N GLU A 47 15.81 -6.27 -1.00
CA GLU A 47 16.58 -6.06 0.22
C GLU A 47 17.76 -7.04 0.24
N TRP A 48 18.88 -6.63 0.84
CA TRP A 48 20.15 -7.38 0.89
C TRP A 48 20.62 -7.83 -0.50
N THR A 49 20.65 -6.89 -1.43
CA THR A 49 20.99 -7.09 -2.84
C THR A 49 22.34 -7.82 -2.97
N ASP A 50 22.40 -8.76 -3.91
CA ASP A 50 23.60 -9.55 -4.20
C ASP A 50 24.12 -10.45 -3.04
N THR A 51 23.28 -10.76 -2.05
CA THR A 51 23.61 -11.68 -0.95
C THR A 51 22.81 -12.99 -1.01
N GLU A 52 23.23 -14.00 -0.23
CA GLU A 52 22.46 -15.26 -0.07
C GLU A 52 21.12 -15.02 0.66
N ASP A 53 20.97 -13.88 1.32
CA ASP A 53 19.79 -13.50 2.08
C ASP A 53 18.87 -12.54 1.32
N GLU A 54 19.14 -12.28 0.04
CA GLU A 54 18.33 -11.42 -0.81
C GLU A 54 16.83 -11.71 -0.66
N GLN A 55 16.06 -10.66 -0.42
CA GLN A 55 14.61 -10.72 -0.28
C GLN A 55 13.97 -9.79 -1.30
N ILE A 56 12.90 -10.28 -1.91
CA ILE A 56 12.22 -9.55 -2.98
C ILE A 56 10.74 -9.46 -2.62
N THR A 57 10.25 -8.22 -2.49
CA THR A 57 8.82 -7.91 -2.39
C THR A 57 8.34 -7.37 -3.72
N LYS A 58 7.36 -8.02 -4.33
CA LYS A 58 6.76 -7.63 -5.61
C LYS A 58 5.34 -7.15 -5.42
N TYR A 59 5.01 -5.99 -6.00
CA TYR A 59 3.70 -5.35 -5.96
C TYR A 59 2.94 -5.60 -7.27
N THR A 60 1.67 -5.99 -7.17
CA THR A 60 0.78 -6.22 -8.31
C THR A 60 -0.45 -5.35 -8.19
N TYR A 61 -0.82 -4.69 -9.28
CA TYR A 61 -1.94 -3.75 -9.34
C TYR A 61 -2.99 -4.20 -10.35
N ASP A 62 -4.25 -3.91 -10.08
CA ASP A 62 -5.32 -4.10 -11.04
C ASP A 62 -5.35 -3.01 -12.12
N LYS A 63 -6.32 -3.12 -13.05
CA LYS A 63 -6.51 -2.16 -14.15
C LYS A 63 -6.94 -0.75 -13.68
N GLN A 64 -7.44 -0.63 -12.44
CA GLN A 64 -7.85 0.63 -11.84
C GLN A 64 -6.70 1.28 -11.04
N GLY A 65 -5.55 0.61 -10.96
CA GLY A 65 -4.38 1.04 -10.21
C GLY A 65 -4.42 0.65 -8.74
N CYS A 66 -5.38 -0.16 -8.29
CA CYS A 66 -5.41 -0.64 -6.92
C CYS A 66 -4.37 -1.74 -6.70
N LEU A 67 -3.62 -1.67 -5.62
CA LEU A 67 -2.69 -2.71 -5.21
C LEU A 67 -3.48 -3.96 -4.81
N VAL A 68 -3.39 -5.05 -5.57
CA VAL A 68 -4.15 -6.28 -5.30
C VAL A 68 -3.33 -7.36 -4.62
N LYS A 69 -2.00 -7.28 -4.74
CA LYS A 69 -1.14 -8.30 -4.15
C LYS A 69 0.27 -7.77 -3.89
N GLU A 70 0.84 -8.19 -2.76
CA GLU A 70 2.28 -8.18 -2.49
C GLU A 70 2.75 -9.61 -2.36
N GLU A 71 3.87 -9.94 -2.97
CA GLU A 71 4.49 -11.27 -2.87
C GLU A 71 5.91 -11.13 -2.37
N TYR A 72 6.19 -11.86 -1.30
CA TYR A 72 7.51 -11.93 -0.70
C TYR A 72 8.18 -13.25 -1.06
N LYS A 73 9.42 -13.19 -1.54
CA LYS A 73 10.25 -14.35 -1.83
C LYS A 73 11.69 -14.13 -1.36
N LYS A 74 12.43 -15.23 -1.14
CA LYS A 74 13.86 -15.22 -0.84
C LYS A 74 14.62 -15.65 -2.08
N GLY A 75 15.48 -14.78 -2.62
CA GLY A 75 16.26 -15.01 -3.85
C GLY A 75 15.39 -15.47 -5.02
N GLU A 76 15.90 -16.39 -5.81
CA GLU A 76 15.19 -17.00 -6.96
C GLU A 76 14.12 -18.03 -6.56
N GLY A 77 13.87 -18.23 -5.25
CA GLY A 77 12.91 -19.20 -4.77
C GLY A 77 11.45 -18.82 -5.07
N PRO A 78 10.50 -19.76 -4.81
CA PRO A 78 9.08 -19.45 -4.88
C PRO A 78 8.69 -18.47 -3.77
N ALA A 79 7.57 -17.75 -3.96
CA ALA A 79 7.02 -16.88 -2.94
C ALA A 79 6.75 -17.67 -1.64
N ILE A 80 7.08 -17.05 -0.51
CA ILE A 80 6.96 -17.65 0.83
C ILE A 80 5.63 -17.23 1.46
N TYR A 81 5.27 -15.96 1.33
CA TYR A 81 3.97 -15.43 1.75
C TYR A 81 3.51 -14.33 0.79
N SER A 82 2.25 -13.97 0.88
CA SER A 82 1.67 -12.83 0.16
C SER A 82 0.65 -12.11 1.01
N TYR A 83 0.47 -10.81 0.72
CA TYR A 83 -0.69 -10.05 1.14
C TYR A 83 -1.63 -9.87 -0.05
N ASN A 84 -2.92 -10.17 0.15
CA ASN A 84 -3.95 -9.99 -0.86
C ASN A 84 -4.92 -8.91 -0.41
N TYR A 85 -5.28 -7.99 -1.30
CA TYR A 85 -6.09 -6.81 -1.01
C TYR A 85 -7.42 -6.87 -1.75
N THR A 86 -8.50 -6.51 -1.07
CA THR A 86 -9.86 -6.43 -1.63
C THR A 86 -10.42 -5.04 -1.43
N TYR A 87 -11.16 -4.54 -2.43
CA TYR A 87 -11.64 -3.17 -2.50
C TYR A 87 -13.15 -3.12 -2.64
N ASP A 88 -13.75 -2.02 -2.15
CA ASP A 88 -15.13 -1.68 -2.44
C ASP A 88 -15.31 -1.10 -3.86
N GLN A 89 -16.55 -0.75 -4.22
CA GLN A 89 -16.86 -0.18 -5.53
C GLN A 89 -16.25 1.22 -5.75
N GLN A 90 -15.86 1.93 -4.69
CA GLN A 90 -15.20 3.24 -4.73
C GLN A 90 -13.68 3.12 -4.79
N GLY A 91 -13.15 1.91 -4.69
CA GLY A 91 -11.72 1.61 -4.73
C GLY A 91 -11.02 1.77 -3.37
N TYR A 92 -11.75 1.86 -2.26
CA TYR A 92 -11.15 1.83 -0.93
C TYR A 92 -10.92 0.39 -0.48
N MET A 93 -9.75 0.12 0.10
CA MET A 93 -9.44 -1.18 0.67
C MET A 93 -10.39 -1.52 1.82
N ILE A 94 -11.02 -2.69 1.73
CA ILE A 94 -11.93 -3.24 2.74
C ILE A 94 -11.39 -4.50 3.41
N GLN A 95 -10.41 -5.17 2.80
CA GLN A 95 -9.79 -6.36 3.37
C GLN A 95 -8.34 -6.51 2.90
N LYS A 96 -7.48 -6.95 3.83
CA LYS A 96 -6.13 -7.45 3.59
C LYS A 96 -6.01 -8.83 4.19
N GLU A 97 -5.49 -9.80 3.46
CA GLU A 97 -5.19 -11.14 3.95
C GLU A 97 -3.69 -11.43 3.83
N GLU A 98 -3.11 -11.91 4.90
CA GLU A 98 -1.79 -12.52 4.87
C GLU A 98 -1.93 -14.02 4.59
N VAL A 99 -1.23 -14.48 3.57
CA VAL A 99 -1.28 -15.88 3.13
C VAL A 99 0.11 -16.49 3.19
N ALA A 100 0.30 -17.47 4.06
CA ALA A 100 1.50 -18.30 4.05
C ALA A 100 1.43 -19.28 2.85
N LEU A 101 2.34 -19.10 1.89
CA LEU A 101 2.38 -19.90 0.66
C LEU A 101 3.24 -21.16 0.81
N LYS A 102 4.28 -21.08 1.65
CA LYS A 102 5.18 -22.21 1.95
C LYS A 102 4.78 -22.83 3.28
N THR A 103 3.97 -23.88 3.23
CA THR A 103 3.52 -24.66 4.38
C THR A 103 4.07 -26.08 4.31
N ASN A 104 3.99 -26.83 5.40
CA ASN A 104 4.45 -28.22 5.44
C ASN A 104 3.74 -29.12 4.42
N ASN A 105 2.50 -28.79 4.04
CA ASN A 105 1.68 -29.55 3.10
C ASN A 105 1.62 -28.91 1.72
N ASN A 106 2.37 -27.81 1.46
CA ASN A 106 2.30 -26.98 0.25
C ASN A 106 0.89 -26.47 -0.10
N VAL A 107 0.02 -26.34 0.89
CA VAL A 107 -1.30 -25.74 0.76
C VAL A 107 -1.22 -24.32 1.34
N PRO A 108 -1.56 -23.26 0.59
CA PRO A 108 -1.59 -21.89 1.12
C PRO A 108 -2.57 -21.77 2.28
N ILE A 109 -2.15 -21.06 3.32
CA ILE A 109 -2.94 -20.86 4.55
C ILE A 109 -3.08 -19.35 4.80
N VAL A 110 -4.32 -18.87 5.00
CA VAL A 110 -4.56 -17.51 5.49
C VAL A 110 -4.16 -17.45 6.96
N SER A 111 -3.07 -16.76 7.27
CA SER A 111 -2.53 -16.61 8.62
C SER A 111 -3.21 -15.48 9.39
N SER A 112 -3.58 -14.41 8.69
CA SER A 112 -4.35 -13.30 9.26
C SER A 112 -5.28 -12.66 8.24
N ARG A 113 -6.36 -12.07 8.75
CA ARG A 113 -7.31 -11.26 7.97
C ARG A 113 -7.58 -9.96 8.69
N HIS A 114 -7.44 -8.87 7.95
CA HIS A 114 -7.71 -7.52 8.39
C HIS A 114 -8.92 -6.99 7.61
N THR A 115 -9.96 -6.53 8.28
CA THR A 115 -11.18 -6.01 7.66
C THR A 115 -11.40 -4.56 8.06
N PHE A 116 -11.84 -3.73 7.13
CA PHE A 116 -12.03 -2.29 7.32
C PHE A 116 -13.46 -1.91 6.93
N LYS A 117 -14.23 -1.36 7.87
CA LYS A 117 -15.48 -0.66 7.55
C LYS A 117 -15.18 0.83 7.38
N ARG A 118 -15.93 1.46 6.49
CA ARG A 118 -15.72 2.88 6.17
C ARG A 118 -17.06 3.63 6.15
N ASN A 119 -17.00 4.93 6.43
CA ASN A 119 -18.16 5.80 6.22
C ASN A 119 -18.27 6.23 4.76
N GLU A 120 -19.32 7.01 4.43
CA GLU A 120 -19.59 7.54 3.10
C GLU A 120 -18.48 8.43 2.53
N TYR A 121 -17.60 8.95 3.37
CA TYR A 121 -16.43 9.77 2.97
C TYR A 121 -15.16 8.95 2.80
N GLY A 122 -15.22 7.63 2.98
CA GLY A 122 -14.09 6.72 2.84
C GLY A 122 -13.18 6.60 4.08
N TYR A 123 -13.48 7.29 5.18
CA TYR A 123 -12.73 7.16 6.43
C TYR A 123 -13.05 5.83 7.12
N VAL A 124 -12.02 5.16 7.65
CA VAL A 124 -12.17 3.92 8.42
C VAL A 124 -12.94 4.20 9.70
N THR A 125 -14.03 3.47 9.93
CA THR A 125 -14.83 3.58 11.16
C THR A 125 -14.64 2.37 12.07
N GLU A 126 -14.32 1.22 11.50
CA GLU A 126 -14.01 0.01 12.26
C GLU A 126 -12.90 -0.76 11.55
N TYR A 127 -12.01 -1.33 12.32
CA TYR A 127 -11.03 -2.31 11.89
C TYR A 127 -11.16 -3.56 12.74
N THR A 128 -11.12 -4.72 12.10
CA THR A 128 -11.09 -6.01 12.75
C THR A 128 -9.88 -6.79 12.26
N ARG A 129 -9.12 -7.36 13.19
CA ARG A 129 -8.11 -8.37 12.86
C ARG A 129 -8.58 -9.73 13.34
N ALA A 130 -8.42 -10.74 12.49
CA ALA A 130 -8.58 -12.13 12.85
C ALA A 130 -7.29 -12.87 12.54
N THR A 131 -6.80 -13.65 13.49
CA THR A 131 -5.57 -14.45 13.37
C THR A 131 -5.82 -15.90 13.67
N HIS A 132 -4.85 -16.72 13.32
CA HIS A 132 -4.90 -18.15 13.56
C HIS A 132 -4.46 -18.45 15.01
N HIS A 133 -5.37 -18.95 15.83
CA HIS A 133 -5.12 -19.23 17.26
C HIS A 133 -5.07 -20.73 17.62
N THR A 134 -5.22 -21.64 16.65
CA THR A 134 -5.30 -23.06 16.98
C THR A 134 -3.92 -23.72 17.14
N THR A 135 -3.80 -24.52 18.17
CA THR A 135 -2.67 -25.45 18.38
C THR A 135 -2.83 -26.75 17.59
N GLU A 136 -4.00 -26.98 16.97
CA GLU A 136 -4.29 -28.18 16.19
C GLU A 136 -4.03 -27.90 14.71
N PRO A 137 -3.17 -28.71 14.04
CA PRO A 137 -2.71 -28.43 12.68
C PRO A 137 -3.77 -28.63 11.58
N ASP A 138 -4.90 -29.26 11.88
CA ASP A 138 -5.87 -29.67 10.88
C ASP A 138 -7.11 -28.79 10.76
N GLU A 139 -7.34 -27.85 11.68
CA GLU A 139 -8.48 -26.94 11.65
C GLU A 139 -8.02 -25.46 11.68
N ILE A 140 -7.89 -24.87 10.48
CA ILE A 140 -7.48 -23.48 10.31
C ILE A 140 -8.68 -22.57 10.45
N THR A 141 -8.97 -22.16 11.68
CA THR A 141 -10.02 -21.19 11.95
C THR A 141 -9.42 -19.86 12.33
N LEU A 142 -9.78 -18.79 11.60
CA LEU A 142 -9.42 -17.44 11.99
C LEU A 142 -10.36 -16.97 13.10
N THR A 143 -9.78 -16.53 14.21
CA THR A 143 -10.49 -15.94 15.33
C THR A 143 -10.21 -14.46 15.42
N GLU A 144 -11.24 -13.63 15.59
CA GLU A 144 -11.08 -12.20 15.81
C GLU A 144 -10.32 -11.98 17.12
N ASP A 145 -9.22 -11.20 17.06
CA ASP A 145 -8.37 -10.92 18.22
C ASP A 145 -8.25 -9.44 18.55
N VAL A 146 -8.59 -8.56 17.64
CA VAL A 146 -8.61 -7.10 17.83
C VAL A 146 -9.76 -6.48 17.06
N ILE A 147 -10.51 -5.59 17.72
CA ILE A 147 -11.45 -4.68 17.07
C ILE A 147 -11.09 -3.25 17.49
N MET A 148 -11.04 -2.34 16.52
CA MET A 148 -10.79 -0.92 16.74
C MET A 148 -11.92 -0.10 16.14
N ASP A 149 -12.53 0.74 16.97
CA ASP A 149 -13.58 1.69 16.55
C ASP A 149 -12.96 3.09 16.45
N PHE A 150 -13.02 3.70 15.26
CA PHE A 150 -12.42 5.01 14.97
C PHE A 150 -13.46 6.12 15.09
N VAL A 151 -13.22 7.04 15.99
CA VAL A 151 -14.11 8.17 16.28
C VAL A 151 -13.51 9.46 15.73
N TYR A 152 -14.29 10.16 14.90
CA TYR A 152 -13.91 11.42 14.26
C TYR A 152 -14.68 12.58 14.85
N ASN A 153 -14.01 13.72 14.97
CA ASN A 153 -14.67 14.97 15.35
C ASN A 153 -15.47 15.57 14.16
N ASP A 154 -16.13 16.70 14.39
CA ASP A 154 -16.96 17.42 13.42
C ASP A 154 -16.19 17.94 12.18
N LYS A 155 -14.85 18.00 12.26
CA LYS A 155 -13.95 18.34 11.14
C LYS A 155 -13.40 17.10 10.41
N MET A 156 -13.93 15.93 10.70
CA MET A 156 -13.44 14.64 10.18
C MET A 156 -11.96 14.38 10.48
N ARG A 157 -11.46 14.86 11.61
CA ARG A 157 -10.18 14.48 12.16
C ARG A 157 -10.37 13.39 13.19
N LEU A 158 -9.48 12.43 13.21
CA LEU A 158 -9.51 11.35 14.18
C LEU A 158 -9.35 11.91 15.60
N ASP A 159 -10.33 11.70 16.46
CA ASP A 159 -10.32 12.11 17.87
C ASP A 159 -9.71 11.04 18.75
N HIS A 160 -10.23 9.82 18.64
CA HIS A 160 -9.69 8.67 19.36
C HIS A 160 -10.03 7.36 18.64
N VAL A 161 -9.40 6.29 19.11
CA VAL A 161 -9.68 4.90 18.72
C VAL A 161 -9.93 4.07 19.94
N ASP A 162 -11.09 3.45 20.01
CA ASP A 162 -11.43 2.47 21.04
C ASP A 162 -10.95 1.09 20.62
N ILE A 163 -10.24 0.39 21.52
CA ILE A 163 -9.62 -0.90 21.21
C ILE A 163 -10.17 -1.96 22.15
N ARG A 164 -10.74 -3.02 21.55
CA ARG A 164 -11.16 -4.26 22.21
C ARG A 164 -10.22 -5.38 21.76
N GLN A 165 -9.77 -6.18 22.71
CA GLN A 165 -8.80 -7.23 22.45
C GLN A 165 -9.37 -8.60 22.84
N PHE A 166 -8.78 -9.65 22.30
CA PHE A 166 -9.13 -11.01 22.65
C PHE A 166 -8.74 -11.33 24.10
N ASP A 167 -9.70 -11.90 24.83
CA ASP A 167 -9.49 -12.40 26.18
C ASP A 167 -9.25 -13.91 26.17
N TYR A 168 -8.01 -14.32 26.31
CA TYR A 168 -7.61 -15.73 26.27
C TYR A 168 -8.35 -16.65 27.22
N PRO A 169 -8.68 -16.25 28.48
CA PRO A 169 -9.47 -17.09 29.38
C PRO A 169 -10.89 -17.39 28.91
N THR A 170 -11.50 -16.50 28.11
CA THR A 170 -12.87 -16.66 27.63
C THR A 170 -12.97 -17.05 26.17
N ASP A 171 -11.85 -17.06 25.41
CA ASP A 171 -11.78 -17.29 23.98
C ASP A 171 -12.72 -16.39 23.15
N LYS A 172 -12.89 -15.13 23.59
CA LYS A 172 -13.76 -14.12 22.95
C LYS A 172 -13.12 -12.73 22.97
N ILE A 173 -13.58 -11.89 22.05
CA ILE A 173 -13.30 -10.45 22.13
C ILE A 173 -14.03 -9.89 23.36
N GLU A 174 -13.30 -9.09 24.15
CA GLU A 174 -13.90 -8.36 25.27
C GLU A 174 -14.96 -7.40 24.74
N GLU A 175 -16.15 -7.39 25.36
CA GLU A 175 -17.19 -6.41 25.07
C GLU A 175 -16.78 -5.00 25.49
N LYS A 176 -15.96 -4.92 26.53
CA LYS A 176 -15.46 -3.67 27.09
C LYS A 176 -14.24 -3.15 26.33
N VAL A 177 -14.19 -1.84 26.12
CA VAL A 177 -13.00 -1.16 25.61
C VAL A 177 -11.85 -1.33 26.60
N GLY A 178 -10.81 -2.04 26.18
CA GLY A 178 -9.63 -2.32 26.99
C GLY A 178 -8.55 -1.24 26.91
N ARG A 179 -8.52 -0.50 25.79
CA ARG A 179 -7.56 0.60 25.53
C ARG A 179 -8.22 1.68 24.70
N VAL A 180 -7.78 2.93 24.90
CA VAL A 180 -8.16 4.08 24.07
C VAL A 180 -6.90 4.76 23.58
N CYS A 181 -6.79 4.96 22.25
CA CYS A 181 -5.75 5.81 21.66
C CYS A 181 -6.35 7.20 21.39
N LYS A 182 -5.87 8.22 22.08
CA LYS A 182 -6.26 9.62 21.88
C LYS A 182 -5.30 10.31 20.93
N VAL A 183 -5.83 11.19 20.08
CA VAL A 183 -5.06 11.96 19.10
C VAL A 183 -5.20 13.44 19.38
N GLU A 184 -4.08 14.12 19.51
CA GLU A 184 -4.03 15.57 19.71
C GLU A 184 -3.37 16.24 18.50
N TYR A 185 -3.79 17.48 18.21
CA TYR A 185 -3.31 18.26 17.07
C TYR A 185 -2.75 19.60 17.56
N ASN A 186 -1.70 20.08 16.89
CA ASN A 186 -1.19 21.43 17.11
C ASN A 186 -2.04 22.49 16.38
N ASP A 187 -1.70 23.76 16.56
CA ASP A 187 -2.43 24.90 15.95
C ASP A 187 -2.40 24.86 14.41
N ALA A 188 -1.39 24.26 13.81
CA ALA A 188 -1.32 24.03 12.36
C ALA A 188 -2.18 22.86 11.88
N GLY A 189 -2.81 22.11 12.80
CA GLY A 189 -3.63 20.96 12.52
C GLY A 189 -2.85 19.67 12.24
N LEU A 190 -1.58 19.63 12.56
CA LEU A 190 -0.76 18.42 12.48
C LEU A 190 -0.87 17.64 13.79
N VAL A 191 -0.80 16.30 13.73
CA VAL A 191 -0.80 15.44 14.92
C VAL A 191 0.37 15.82 15.82
N SER A 192 0.09 16.22 17.06
CA SER A 192 1.13 16.61 18.03
C SER A 192 1.41 15.52 19.06
N CYS A 193 0.40 14.71 19.39
CA CYS A 193 0.53 13.62 20.32
C CYS A 193 -0.46 12.49 20.02
N VAL A 194 -0.01 11.26 20.18
CA VAL A 194 -0.89 10.09 20.28
C VAL A 194 -0.61 9.43 21.62
N SER A 195 -1.64 9.15 22.40
CA SER A 195 -1.49 8.50 23.70
C SER A 195 -2.42 7.30 23.80
N GLN A 196 -1.91 6.20 24.31
CA GLN A 196 -2.72 5.03 24.66
C GLN A 196 -2.94 4.98 26.16
N ILE A 197 -4.18 4.87 26.60
CA ILE A 197 -4.58 4.84 27.98
C ILE A 197 -5.49 3.65 28.29
N TYR A 198 -5.58 3.27 29.55
CA TYR A 198 -6.65 2.44 30.07
C TYR A 198 -7.87 3.32 30.36
N PRO A 199 -9.06 3.05 29.80
CA PRO A 199 -10.22 3.93 29.96
C PRO A 199 -10.74 3.99 31.42
N ASP A 200 -10.57 2.93 32.21
CA ASP A 200 -11.10 2.84 33.56
C ASP A 200 -10.47 3.81 34.57
N ASN A 201 -9.19 4.09 34.41
CA ASN A 201 -8.43 4.90 35.36
C ASN A 201 -7.62 6.03 34.69
N ASN A 202 -7.71 6.16 33.36
CA ASN A 202 -6.90 7.07 32.54
C ASN A 202 -5.39 6.85 32.70
N GLU A 203 -4.96 5.66 33.08
CA GLU A 203 -3.56 5.33 33.22
C GLU A 203 -2.88 5.28 31.84
N LEU A 204 -1.78 6.02 31.72
CA LEU A 204 -1.00 6.07 30.49
C LEU A 204 -0.25 4.75 30.28
N VAL A 205 -0.45 4.11 29.14
CA VAL A 205 0.33 2.95 28.67
C VAL A 205 1.58 3.44 27.95
N TRP A 206 1.43 4.35 26.99
CA TRP A 206 2.49 5.05 26.27
C TRP A 206 1.95 6.29 25.61
N LYS A 207 2.84 7.21 25.23
CA LYS A 207 2.53 8.31 24.32
C LYS A 207 3.63 8.51 23.30
N GLU A 208 3.28 9.05 22.15
CA GLU A 208 4.16 9.49 21.07
C GLU A 208 3.97 10.98 20.83
N GLU A 209 5.04 11.74 20.97
CA GLU A 209 5.08 13.19 20.77
C GLU A 209 5.74 13.48 19.43
N PHE A 210 5.09 14.27 18.56
CA PHE A 210 5.50 14.57 17.20
C PHE A 210 6.02 15.99 17.12
N THR A 211 7.18 16.19 16.50
CA THR A 211 7.77 17.49 16.26
C THR A 211 7.93 17.74 14.77
N TYR A 212 7.69 18.99 14.36
CA TYR A 212 7.71 19.41 12.96
C TYR A 212 8.61 20.63 12.77
N ASP A 213 9.19 20.76 11.58
CA ASP A 213 9.90 21.98 11.19
C ASP A 213 8.92 23.09 10.74
N GLU A 214 9.45 24.24 10.39
CA GLU A 214 8.68 25.40 9.92
C GLU A 214 7.90 25.13 8.61
N LYS A 215 8.31 24.13 7.83
CA LYS A 215 7.63 23.68 6.61
C LYS A 215 6.54 22.64 6.89
N GLY A 216 6.37 22.25 8.16
CA GLY A 216 5.42 21.22 8.58
C GLY A 216 5.89 19.79 8.26
N ARG A 217 7.19 19.56 8.00
CA ARG A 217 7.77 18.24 7.85
C ARG A 217 8.09 17.68 9.22
N ARG A 218 7.83 16.39 9.43
CA ARG A 218 8.12 15.72 10.69
C ARG A 218 9.63 15.56 10.88
N ILE A 219 10.14 16.04 12.01
CA ILE A 219 11.56 15.95 12.36
C ILE A 219 11.85 15.04 13.54
N SER A 220 10.84 14.74 14.39
CA SER A 220 11.04 13.69 15.40
C SER A 220 9.72 13.08 15.87
N ILE A 221 9.82 11.84 16.37
CA ILE A 221 8.82 11.18 17.21
C ILE A 221 9.51 10.73 18.46
N LYS A 222 8.92 11.06 19.62
CA LYS A 222 9.40 10.61 20.92
C LYS A 222 8.36 9.73 21.57
N LYS A 223 8.62 8.42 21.68
CA LYS A 223 7.77 7.46 22.38
C LYS A 223 8.18 7.38 23.85
N VAL A 224 7.25 7.70 24.72
CA VAL A 224 7.44 7.70 26.18
C VAL A 224 6.52 6.64 26.79
N PRO A 225 7.03 5.63 27.47
CA PRO A 225 6.22 4.65 28.19
C PRO A 225 5.49 5.32 29.37
N GLY A 226 4.36 4.76 29.75
CA GLY A 226 3.64 5.18 30.94
C GLY A 226 4.41 4.89 32.23
N PRO A 227 4.06 5.54 33.33
CA PRO A 227 4.82 5.47 34.59
C PRO A 227 4.92 4.05 35.19
N ASN A 228 3.98 3.17 34.85
CA ASN A 228 4.00 1.78 35.32
C ASN A 228 4.76 0.82 34.39
N TYR A 229 5.30 1.33 33.28
CA TYR A 229 6.07 0.56 32.29
C TYR A 229 7.58 0.86 32.37
N THR A 230 8.12 0.85 33.59
CA THR A 230 9.49 1.28 33.93
C THR A 230 10.59 0.42 33.28
N SER A 231 10.27 -0.77 32.78
CA SER A 231 11.20 -1.62 32.00
C SER A 231 11.36 -1.16 30.54
N GLN A 232 10.47 -0.30 30.04
CA GLN A 232 10.54 0.24 28.70
C GLN A 232 11.31 1.56 28.70
N GLN A 233 12.16 1.73 27.69
CA GLN A 233 12.92 2.96 27.53
C GLN A 233 12.16 3.95 26.64
N THR A 234 12.41 5.24 26.89
CA THR A 234 12.01 6.28 25.94
C THR A 234 12.80 6.11 24.66
N LEU A 235 12.11 6.05 23.54
CA LEU A 235 12.71 5.99 22.21
C LEU A 235 12.44 7.30 21.47
N THR A 236 13.42 7.75 20.71
CA THR A 236 13.27 8.93 19.86
C THR A 236 13.75 8.56 18.46
N TRP A 237 12.91 8.82 17.47
CA TRP A 237 13.25 8.78 16.06
C TRP A 237 13.40 10.20 15.55
N THR A 238 14.40 10.44 14.71
CA THR A 238 14.68 11.74 14.11
C THR A 238 14.86 11.62 12.60
N TRP A 239 14.40 12.64 11.89
CA TRP A 239 14.55 12.79 10.43
C TRP A 239 15.31 14.06 10.16
N HIS A 240 16.42 13.94 9.44
CA HIS A 240 17.17 15.07 8.92
C HIS A 240 16.86 15.20 7.43
N TYR A 241 16.65 16.43 6.96
CA TYR A 241 16.34 16.74 5.57
C TYR A 241 17.50 17.52 4.95
N ASP A 242 17.89 17.12 3.76
CA ASP A 242 18.89 17.84 2.97
C ASP A 242 18.33 19.16 2.41
N ASP A 243 19.19 19.94 1.73
CA ASP A 243 18.83 21.22 1.14
C ASP A 243 17.77 21.09 0.03
N ASP A 244 17.71 19.94 -0.64
CA ASP A 244 16.71 19.62 -1.64
C ASP A 244 15.32 19.30 -1.03
N GLY A 245 15.28 18.91 0.25
CA GLY A 245 14.07 18.56 0.98
C GLY A 245 13.78 17.06 1.04
N ASP A 246 14.78 16.23 0.76
CA ASP A 246 14.74 14.79 0.96
C ASP A 246 15.27 14.44 2.35
N ILE A 247 14.86 13.26 2.87
CA ILE A 247 15.42 12.72 4.11
C ILE A 247 16.81 12.16 3.79
N ASP A 248 17.88 12.77 4.29
CA ASP A 248 19.21 12.20 4.15
C ASP A 248 19.52 11.18 5.24
N ILE A 249 19.08 11.44 6.49
CA ILE A 249 19.29 10.54 7.62
C ILE A 249 17.99 10.35 8.39
N HIS A 250 17.66 9.09 8.65
CA HIS A 250 16.69 8.68 9.67
C HIS A 250 17.41 7.89 10.76
N SER A 251 17.27 8.30 12.00
CA SER A 251 17.95 7.65 13.12
C SER A 251 17.06 7.50 14.34
N SER A 252 17.45 6.61 15.25
CA SER A 252 16.76 6.43 16.52
C SER A 252 17.74 6.36 17.68
N SER A 253 17.24 6.67 18.87
CA SER A 253 18.03 6.70 20.10
C SER A 253 18.57 5.33 20.55
N ASN A 254 18.14 4.24 19.95
CA ASN A 254 18.67 2.89 20.17
C ASN A 254 19.82 2.51 19.26
N GLY A 255 20.35 3.47 18.48
CA GLY A 255 21.50 3.27 17.60
C GLY A 255 21.20 2.89 16.16
N PHE A 256 19.93 2.84 15.79
CA PHE A 256 19.54 2.62 14.40
C PHE A 256 19.78 3.91 13.58
N SER A 257 20.29 3.76 12.36
CA SER A 257 20.44 4.85 11.40
C SER A 257 20.29 4.33 9.98
N LYS A 258 19.52 5.03 9.15
CA LYS A 258 19.35 4.79 7.71
C LYS A 258 19.67 6.03 6.93
N GLU A 259 20.36 5.86 5.80
CA GLU A 259 20.56 6.88 4.78
C GLU A 259 19.81 6.48 3.52
N PHE A 260 19.27 7.45 2.79
CA PHE A 260 18.49 7.21 1.58
C PHE A 260 19.15 7.79 0.35
N LYS A 261 18.95 7.12 -0.79
CA LYS A 261 19.26 7.64 -2.11
C LYS A 261 17.98 7.89 -2.89
N TYR A 262 17.97 8.91 -3.72
CA TYR A 262 16.79 9.38 -4.43
C TYR A 262 17.01 9.46 -5.92
N ASP A 263 15.97 9.14 -6.68
CA ASP A 263 15.86 9.49 -8.11
C ASP A 263 15.41 10.95 -8.22
N LYS A 264 16.34 11.85 -8.46
CA LYS A 264 16.07 13.29 -8.55
C LYS A 264 15.19 13.69 -9.75
N GLU A 265 14.94 12.78 -10.68
CA GLU A 265 14.03 13.00 -11.82
C GLU A 265 12.58 12.61 -11.48
N LYS A 266 12.35 11.88 -10.39
CA LYS A 266 11.02 11.45 -9.95
C LYS A 266 10.60 12.16 -8.66
N LEU A 267 9.52 12.96 -8.72
CA LEU A 267 8.95 13.57 -7.53
C LEU A 267 8.17 12.52 -6.71
N ALA A 268 8.32 12.55 -5.40
CA ALA A 268 7.55 11.70 -4.49
C ALA A 268 6.04 11.93 -4.62
N SER A 269 5.60 13.17 -4.88
CA SER A 269 4.19 13.52 -5.13
C SER A 269 3.61 12.92 -6.41
N GLU A 270 4.47 12.51 -7.36
CA GLU A 270 4.10 11.87 -8.61
C GLU A 270 4.35 10.35 -8.59
N THR A 271 4.82 9.82 -7.46
CA THR A 271 5.22 8.42 -7.30
C THR A 271 4.36 7.77 -6.23
N PHE A 272 3.61 6.74 -6.62
CA PHE A 272 2.85 5.95 -5.68
C PHE A 272 3.74 4.90 -5.00
N MET A 273 3.77 4.94 -3.69
CA MET A 273 4.39 3.92 -2.84
C MET A 273 3.33 3.43 -1.87
N PRO A 274 3.09 2.11 -1.75
CA PRO A 274 2.19 1.56 -0.74
C PRO A 274 2.62 2.02 0.65
N LEU A 275 1.66 2.33 1.51
CA LEU A 275 1.96 2.93 2.82
C LEU A 275 2.86 2.03 3.68
N GLU A 276 2.76 0.73 3.52
CA GLU A 276 3.54 -0.27 4.25
C GLU A 276 5.03 -0.31 3.84
N ALA A 277 5.34 0.20 2.65
CA ALA A 277 6.72 0.30 2.17
C ALA A 277 7.43 1.58 2.63
N THR A 278 6.76 2.45 3.38
CA THR A 278 7.35 3.69 3.91
C THR A 278 7.61 3.57 5.40
N GLU A 279 8.67 4.19 5.88
CA GLU A 279 9.10 4.16 7.30
C GLU A 279 8.10 4.74 8.31
N ALA A 280 6.97 5.24 7.85
CA ALA A 280 5.86 5.62 8.71
C ALA A 280 5.35 4.44 9.55
N GLU A 281 5.61 3.20 9.13
CA GLU A 281 5.13 1.98 9.77
C GLU A 281 5.71 1.73 11.17
N TRP A 282 6.93 2.15 11.42
CA TRP A 282 7.61 1.89 12.70
C TRP A 282 7.11 2.71 13.90
N ALA A 283 6.43 3.81 13.64
CA ALA A 283 6.01 4.73 14.67
C ALA A 283 4.66 4.36 15.32
N LEU A 284 3.79 3.69 14.59
CA LEU A 284 2.46 3.35 15.05
C LEU A 284 2.11 1.95 14.56
N GLN A 285 1.74 1.05 15.44
CA GLN A 285 1.44 -0.34 15.06
C GLN A 285 0.11 -0.48 14.32
N GLY A 286 0.16 -1.04 13.11
CA GLY A 286 -1.01 -1.49 12.37
C GLY A 286 -1.89 -0.38 11.76
N PRO A 287 -3.22 -0.52 11.76
CA PRO A 287 -4.14 0.35 11.03
C PRO A 287 -4.23 1.78 11.55
N LEU A 288 -3.78 2.07 12.77
CA LEU A 288 -3.63 3.45 13.25
C LEU A 288 -2.70 4.24 12.34
N ASN A 289 -1.61 3.66 11.88
CA ASN A 289 -0.70 4.27 10.91
C ASN A 289 -1.43 4.75 9.66
N CYS A 290 -2.21 3.86 9.05
CA CYS A 290 -2.96 4.18 7.85
C CYS A 290 -3.94 5.35 8.06
N THR A 291 -4.42 5.55 9.28
CA THR A 291 -5.41 6.59 9.58
C THR A 291 -4.77 7.90 10.00
N LEU A 292 -3.69 7.86 10.78
CA LEU A 292 -3.01 9.06 11.29
C LEU A 292 -2.12 9.72 10.24
N PHE A 293 -1.38 8.93 9.45
CA PHE A 293 -0.50 9.46 8.40
C PHE A 293 -1.22 9.96 7.16
N LYS A 294 -2.52 9.75 7.04
CA LYS A 294 -3.37 10.37 6.01
C LYS A 294 -3.29 11.90 5.95
N GLU A 295 -2.95 12.55 7.06
CA GLU A 295 -2.81 13.99 7.13
C GLU A 295 -1.41 14.47 6.71
N LEU A 296 -0.47 13.54 6.46
CA LEU A 296 0.88 13.85 6.03
C LEU A 296 1.10 13.31 4.61
N PRO A 297 0.89 14.15 3.57
CA PRO A 297 1.21 13.79 2.19
C PRO A 297 2.65 13.30 2.08
N MET A 298 2.92 12.35 1.20
CA MET A 298 4.24 11.74 1.03
C MET A 298 5.33 12.78 0.73
N GLU A 299 5.01 13.86 -0.01
CA GLU A 299 5.89 14.99 -0.28
C GLU A 299 6.40 15.73 0.96
N LYS A 300 5.72 15.55 2.12
CA LYS A 300 6.21 16.11 3.40
C LYS A 300 7.32 15.28 4.03
N TYR A 301 7.54 14.05 3.58
CA TYR A 301 8.64 13.20 4.06
C TYR A 301 9.87 13.35 3.19
N PHE A 302 9.70 13.34 1.87
CA PHE A 302 10.77 13.53 0.90
C PHE A 302 10.22 14.18 -0.37
N LYS A 303 11.07 14.92 -1.07
CA LYS A 303 10.70 15.59 -2.31
C LYS A 303 10.78 14.67 -3.52
N HIS A 304 11.76 13.76 -3.53
CA HIS A 304 12.00 12.84 -4.63
C HIS A 304 11.72 11.38 -4.22
N ALA A 305 11.55 10.51 -5.20
CA ALA A 305 11.31 9.10 -4.95
C ALA A 305 12.58 8.41 -4.43
N PRO A 306 12.55 7.73 -3.26
CA PRO A 306 13.69 6.97 -2.78
C PRO A 306 13.92 5.76 -3.68
N VAL A 307 15.18 5.45 -3.98
CA VAL A 307 15.55 4.29 -4.80
C VAL A 307 16.40 3.28 -4.05
N SER A 308 16.95 3.66 -2.91
CA SER A 308 17.73 2.76 -2.08
C SER A 308 17.84 3.28 -0.65
N GLU A 309 18.11 2.38 0.28
CA GLU A 309 18.48 2.71 1.65
C GLU A 309 19.69 1.87 2.07
N THR A 310 20.47 2.37 3.05
CA THR A 310 21.81 1.82 3.31
C THR A 310 21.85 0.67 4.29
N THR A 311 20.83 0.50 5.15
CA THR A 311 20.89 -0.48 6.25
C THR A 311 20.67 -1.91 5.73
N GLU A 312 19.77 -2.08 4.78
CA GLU A 312 19.40 -3.37 4.18
C GLU A 312 19.88 -3.48 2.73
N GLU A 313 20.74 -2.54 2.29
CA GLU A 313 21.23 -2.46 0.92
C GLU A 313 20.07 -2.66 -0.08
N SER A 314 18.96 -1.92 0.18
CA SER A 314 17.73 -2.12 -0.58
C SER A 314 17.74 -1.35 -1.90
N GLU A 315 17.08 -1.91 -2.90
CA GLU A 315 16.78 -1.27 -4.17
C GLU A 315 15.26 -1.17 -4.35
N ILE A 316 14.76 0.03 -4.65
CA ILE A 316 13.34 0.27 -4.91
C ILE A 316 13.15 0.51 -6.41
N ILE A 317 12.31 -0.32 -7.04
CA ILE A 317 12.06 -0.31 -8.47
C ILE A 317 10.65 0.23 -8.73
N TYR A 318 10.56 1.22 -9.61
CA TYR A 318 9.31 1.86 -10.02
C TYR A 318 8.95 1.54 -11.46
N GLU A 319 7.66 1.44 -11.74
CA GLU A 319 7.10 1.38 -13.09
C GLU A 319 6.17 2.56 -13.37
N ALA A 320 5.91 2.88 -14.64
CA ALA A 320 4.99 3.95 -15.01
C ALA A 320 3.52 3.54 -14.76
N VAL A 321 2.74 4.45 -14.18
CA VAL A 321 1.28 4.27 -14.00
C VAL A 321 0.58 4.50 -15.34
N GLY A 322 -0.42 3.67 -15.65
CA GLY A 322 -1.23 3.80 -16.87
C GLY A 322 -0.60 3.21 -18.12
N THR A 323 0.58 2.60 -18.03
CA THR A 323 0.94 1.58 -19.01
C THR A 323 -0.01 0.40 -18.83
N PRO A 324 -0.84 0.04 -19.86
CA PRO A 324 -1.57 -1.23 -19.80
C PRO A 324 -0.55 -2.31 -19.49
N ASP A 325 -0.92 -3.31 -18.68
CA ASP A 325 -0.07 -4.45 -18.28
C ASP A 325 0.92 -4.84 -19.38
N ASN A 326 1.98 -4.10 -19.46
CA ASN A 326 2.97 -4.25 -20.48
C ASN A 326 4.18 -4.79 -19.80
N ILE A 327 4.31 -6.12 -19.99
CA ILE A 327 5.63 -6.65 -20.22
C ILE A 327 6.67 -5.75 -19.55
N SER A 328 6.74 -5.86 -18.22
CA SER A 328 7.89 -5.34 -17.50
C SER A 328 9.11 -5.86 -18.25
N ASN A 329 9.96 -4.96 -18.74
CA ASN A 329 11.32 -5.30 -19.07
C ASN A 329 12.03 -5.70 -17.76
N ALA A 330 11.58 -6.82 -17.18
CA ALA A 330 12.33 -7.50 -16.19
C ALA A 330 13.58 -8.02 -16.89
N THR A 331 14.68 -7.37 -16.62
CA THR A 331 16.01 -7.93 -16.85
C THR A 331 16.23 -9.10 -15.89
N THR A 332 15.39 -10.09 -16.01
CA THR A 332 15.67 -11.43 -15.49
C THR A 332 15.90 -12.31 -16.70
N THR A 333 16.97 -13.05 -16.73
CA THR A 333 17.32 -14.10 -17.69
C THR A 333 16.28 -15.24 -17.71
N GLN A 334 14.99 -14.94 -17.62
CA GLN A 334 13.95 -15.91 -17.95
C GLN A 334 13.92 -16.09 -19.47
N LYS A 335 13.93 -17.33 -19.91
CA LYS A 335 13.70 -17.69 -21.31
C LYS A 335 12.34 -17.15 -21.72
N LEU A 336 12.32 -15.97 -22.35
CA LEU A 336 11.13 -15.23 -22.74
C LEU A 336 10.50 -15.87 -23.97
N LEU A 337 9.17 -15.80 -24.06
CA LEU A 337 8.44 -16.02 -25.28
C LEU A 337 8.95 -15.04 -26.36
N LYS A 338 9.46 -15.57 -27.49
CA LYS A 338 9.95 -14.77 -28.62
C LYS A 338 9.13 -15.07 -29.85
N ALA A 339 8.84 -14.05 -30.62
CA ALA A 339 8.13 -14.15 -31.87
C ALA A 339 8.89 -13.39 -32.97
N GLN A 340 9.21 -14.07 -34.04
CA GLN A 340 9.92 -13.52 -35.19
C GLN A 340 9.16 -13.82 -36.47
N VAL A 341 8.81 -12.77 -37.24
CA VAL A 341 8.14 -12.89 -38.53
C VAL A 341 9.18 -12.85 -39.64
N ASN A 342 9.09 -13.83 -40.56
CA ASN A 342 9.87 -13.87 -41.77
C ASN A 342 8.92 -14.20 -42.96
N GLY A 343 8.54 -13.19 -43.71
CA GLY A 343 7.51 -13.31 -44.76
C GLY A 343 6.16 -13.72 -44.14
N ASN A 344 5.60 -14.83 -44.59
CA ASN A 344 4.34 -15.36 -44.08
C ASN A 344 4.55 -16.41 -42.96
N ARG A 345 5.70 -16.45 -42.32
CA ARG A 345 5.97 -17.39 -41.21
C ARG A 345 6.28 -16.67 -39.93
N LEU A 346 5.60 -17.05 -38.89
CA LEU A 346 5.87 -16.64 -37.51
C LEU A 346 6.59 -17.78 -36.80
N THR A 347 7.83 -17.57 -36.44
CA THR A 347 8.56 -18.48 -35.55
C THR A 347 8.41 -18.03 -34.11
N VAL A 348 7.94 -18.92 -33.25
CA VAL A 348 7.71 -18.69 -31.82
C VAL A 348 8.68 -19.58 -31.04
N GLU A 349 9.52 -18.98 -30.21
CA GLU A 349 10.37 -19.67 -29.25
C GLU A 349 9.79 -19.47 -27.85
N MET A 350 9.69 -20.53 -27.08
CA MET A 350 9.06 -20.51 -25.74
C MET A 350 9.81 -21.42 -24.75
N PRO A 351 9.70 -21.14 -23.45
CA PRO A 351 10.19 -22.02 -22.39
C PRO A 351 9.50 -23.38 -22.41
N ALA A 352 10.18 -24.40 -21.86
CA ALA A 352 9.68 -25.78 -21.85
C ALA A 352 8.35 -25.94 -21.10
N GLU A 353 8.13 -25.15 -20.04
CA GLU A 353 6.90 -25.14 -19.24
C GLU A 353 5.64 -24.69 -19.99
N LEU A 354 5.80 -24.01 -21.14
CA LEU A 354 4.68 -23.60 -21.99
C LEU A 354 4.32 -24.63 -23.07
N VAL A 355 5.13 -25.67 -23.22
CA VAL A 355 4.81 -26.76 -24.15
C VAL A 355 3.58 -27.51 -23.68
N GLY A 356 2.65 -27.75 -24.58
CA GLY A 356 1.34 -28.36 -24.30
C GLY A 356 0.22 -27.36 -24.02
N LYS A 357 0.54 -26.06 -23.80
CA LYS A 357 -0.47 -25.01 -23.57
C LYS A 357 -0.99 -24.42 -24.88
N THR A 358 -2.13 -23.73 -24.79
CA THR A 358 -2.78 -23.05 -25.93
C THR A 358 -2.16 -21.68 -26.15
N LEU A 359 -1.71 -21.45 -27.38
CA LEU A 359 -1.16 -20.21 -27.89
C LEU A 359 -2.25 -19.52 -28.71
N ASN A 360 -2.60 -18.28 -28.34
CA ASN A 360 -3.63 -17.49 -29.00
C ASN A 360 -3.01 -16.30 -29.72
N ILE A 361 -3.53 -15.96 -30.92
CA ILE A 361 -3.15 -14.77 -31.67
C ILE A 361 -4.32 -13.82 -31.72
N PHE A 362 -4.14 -12.60 -31.22
CA PHE A 362 -5.14 -11.54 -31.22
C PHE A 362 -4.76 -10.45 -32.23
N ASN A 363 -5.74 -9.92 -32.92
CA ASN A 363 -5.56 -8.72 -33.76
C ASN A 363 -5.57 -7.44 -32.89
N ALA A 364 -5.33 -6.29 -33.52
CA ALA A 364 -5.29 -4.99 -32.84
C ALA A 364 -6.63 -4.58 -32.19
N ALA A 365 -7.75 -5.17 -32.57
CA ALA A 365 -9.05 -4.96 -31.95
C ALA A 365 -9.32 -5.89 -30.75
N GLY A 366 -8.34 -6.73 -30.37
CA GLY A 366 -8.48 -7.69 -29.28
C GLY A 366 -9.28 -8.96 -29.64
N THR A 367 -9.62 -9.16 -30.90
CA THR A 367 -10.32 -10.36 -31.38
C THR A 367 -9.29 -11.48 -31.60
N CYS A 368 -9.57 -12.67 -31.08
CA CYS A 368 -8.75 -13.85 -31.35
C CYS A 368 -8.85 -14.23 -32.83
N ALA A 369 -7.72 -14.13 -33.51
CA ALA A 369 -7.61 -14.43 -34.93
C ALA A 369 -7.35 -15.92 -35.18
N ASP A 370 -6.61 -16.58 -34.29
CA ASP A 370 -6.32 -18.02 -34.35
C ASP A 370 -5.79 -18.57 -33.03
N SER A 371 -5.79 -19.91 -32.87
CA SER A 371 -5.32 -20.60 -31.67
C SER A 371 -4.58 -21.89 -32.02
N TYR A 372 -3.46 -22.14 -31.37
CA TYR A 372 -2.59 -23.29 -31.61
C TYR A 372 -2.20 -23.96 -30.29
N THR A 373 -1.99 -25.27 -30.31
CA THR A 373 -1.36 -25.95 -29.17
C THR A 373 0.16 -25.97 -29.36
N ALA A 374 0.92 -25.44 -28.44
CA ALA A 374 2.38 -25.46 -28.47
C ALA A 374 2.90 -26.89 -28.25
N LYS A 375 3.36 -27.56 -29.31
CA LYS A 375 3.82 -28.96 -29.23
C LYS A 375 5.29 -29.12 -28.90
N GLN A 376 6.09 -28.07 -29.03
CA GLN A 376 7.53 -28.04 -28.77
C GLN A 376 7.99 -26.60 -28.48
N MET A 377 9.19 -26.45 -27.91
CA MET A 377 9.74 -25.14 -27.52
C MET A 377 9.91 -24.15 -28.66
N GLN A 378 9.98 -24.62 -29.89
CA GLN A 378 9.99 -23.80 -31.09
C GLN A 378 8.86 -24.24 -32.02
N THR A 379 7.94 -23.32 -32.34
CA THR A 379 6.76 -23.58 -33.18
C THR A 379 6.73 -22.57 -34.31
N THR A 380 6.39 -23.04 -35.53
CA THR A 380 6.22 -22.17 -36.70
C THR A 380 4.74 -22.13 -37.07
N ILE A 381 4.21 -20.92 -37.27
CA ILE A 381 2.81 -20.65 -37.62
C ILE A 381 2.77 -20.00 -38.99
N ASP A 382 1.89 -20.46 -39.86
CA ASP A 382 1.66 -19.86 -41.18
C ASP A 382 0.71 -18.65 -41.07
N LEU A 383 1.19 -17.48 -41.43
CA LEU A 383 0.45 -16.22 -41.44
C LEU A 383 -0.19 -15.89 -42.80
N SER A 384 -0.19 -16.79 -43.79
CA SER A 384 -0.68 -16.50 -45.14
C SER A 384 -2.12 -15.97 -45.15
N ASN A 385 -2.95 -16.44 -44.25
CA ASN A 385 -4.36 -16.04 -44.09
C ASN A 385 -4.59 -14.82 -43.17
N PHE A 386 -3.53 -14.24 -42.58
CA PHE A 386 -3.65 -13.08 -41.73
C PHE A 386 -3.55 -11.79 -42.57
N ALA A 387 -4.35 -10.78 -42.28
CA ALA A 387 -4.21 -9.47 -42.89
C ALA A 387 -2.90 -8.78 -42.43
N PRO A 388 -2.29 -7.92 -43.27
CA PRO A 388 -1.19 -7.08 -42.78
C PRO A 388 -1.62 -6.24 -41.56
N GLY A 389 -0.83 -6.24 -40.51
CA GLY A 389 -1.15 -5.48 -39.33
C GLY A 389 -0.41 -5.95 -38.08
N MET A 390 -0.77 -5.34 -36.94
CA MET A 390 -0.23 -5.67 -35.62
C MET A 390 -1.04 -6.77 -34.97
N TYR A 391 -0.33 -7.73 -34.37
CA TYR A 391 -0.91 -8.85 -33.66
C TYR A 391 -0.20 -9.04 -32.30
N ILE A 392 -0.91 -9.66 -31.35
CA ILE A 392 -0.40 -10.10 -30.05
C ILE A 392 -0.53 -11.61 -30.01
N LEU A 393 0.58 -12.29 -29.76
CA LEU A 393 0.65 -13.71 -29.48
C LEU A 393 0.68 -13.88 -27.97
N SER A 394 -0.22 -14.67 -27.40
CA SER A 394 -0.35 -14.92 -25.98
C SER A 394 -0.41 -16.40 -25.68
N ILE A 395 0.29 -16.84 -24.62
CA ILE A 395 0.28 -18.18 -24.08
C ILE A 395 0.45 -18.11 -22.56
N ASP A 396 -0.55 -18.63 -21.82
CA ASP A 396 -0.59 -18.50 -20.36
C ASP A 396 -0.51 -17.01 -19.93
N ASN A 397 0.45 -16.66 -19.08
CA ASN A 397 0.71 -15.30 -18.60
C ASN A 397 1.75 -14.54 -19.43
N GLN A 398 2.18 -15.09 -20.58
CA GLN A 398 3.16 -14.46 -21.45
C GLN A 398 2.51 -13.98 -22.74
N ALA A 399 2.97 -12.84 -23.24
CA ALA A 399 2.53 -12.29 -24.51
C ALA A 399 3.68 -11.60 -25.24
N VAL A 400 3.66 -11.64 -26.57
CA VAL A 400 4.62 -10.94 -27.43
C VAL A 400 3.93 -10.33 -28.64
N LYS A 401 4.32 -9.12 -28.98
CA LYS A 401 3.80 -8.40 -30.14
C LYS A 401 4.60 -8.76 -31.39
N PHE A 402 3.91 -8.91 -32.54
CA PHE A 402 4.53 -9.02 -33.83
C PHE A 402 3.73 -8.23 -34.89
N VAL A 403 4.36 -7.96 -36.04
CA VAL A 403 3.74 -7.30 -37.18
C VAL A 403 3.87 -8.22 -38.37
N LYS A 404 2.74 -8.45 -39.09
CA LYS A 404 2.70 -9.12 -40.36
C LYS A 404 2.75 -8.12 -41.51
#